data_e97640a3a1d3fe861a14ffbc9c076648
#
_entry.id   e97640a3a1d3fe861a14ffbc9c076648
#
_cell.length_a   1.000
_cell.length_b   1.000
_cell.length_c   1.000
_cell.angle_alpha   90.00
_cell.angle_beta   90.00
_cell.angle_gamma   90.00
#
_symmetry.space_group_name_H-M   'P 1'
#
loop_
_entity.id
_entity.type
_entity.pdbx_description
1 polymer ?
#
loop_
_entity_poly.entity_id
_entity_poly.type
_entity_poly.pdbx_seq_one_letter_code
_entity_poly.pdbx_strand_id
1 'polypeptide(L)'
;LYSHTGQQRVLPFANHGLNIVTGNSKTGKSAIIDIVDYCLGRRSYNVAEGEIRRKVAWYGIHLTKNGDEVFVARDNPGPGAGTGSKVYFQRGKVEEYPSAKEISKNTTENSLKMFATQFAGIIENEHRPTSGTRSPLSANISHALFMCFQPQGTVASKDQLFHRMNEPFLPQALKDTVPYFLGAVDESHFRYLAELDELTHKLRLLEAQEEK
;
A
#
# COMPACT_ATOMS: atom_id res chain seq x y z
N LEU A 1 -6.62 4.16 -16.84
CA LEU A 1 -7.34 5.37 -16.46
C LEU A 1 -8.67 5.42 -17.19
N TYR A 2 -9.72 5.75 -16.52
CA TYR A 2 -11.07 5.92 -17.09
C TYR A 2 -11.53 7.34 -16.90
N SER A 3 -11.95 7.99 -17.97
CA SER A 3 -12.46 9.35 -17.91
C SER A 3 -13.93 9.39 -17.45
N HIS A 4 -14.41 10.55 -17.04
CA HIS A 4 -15.83 10.78 -16.76
C HIS A 4 -16.73 10.56 -18.00
N THR A 5 -16.17 10.64 -19.22
CA THR A 5 -16.87 10.36 -20.47
C THR A 5 -16.84 8.89 -20.89
N GLY A 6 -16.23 8.02 -20.06
CA GLY A 6 -16.11 6.58 -20.32
C GLY A 6 -14.93 6.18 -21.22
N GLN A 7 -14.11 7.15 -21.66
CA GLN A 7 -12.91 6.82 -22.41
C GLN A 7 -11.87 6.15 -21.52
N GLN A 8 -11.19 5.17 -22.08
CA GLN A 8 -10.13 4.41 -21.41
C GLN A 8 -8.77 4.76 -22.00
N ARG A 9 -7.76 4.87 -21.14
CA ARG A 9 -6.37 5.00 -21.53
C ARG A 9 -5.52 4.03 -20.74
N VAL A 10 -4.81 3.16 -21.44
CA VAL A 10 -3.87 2.19 -20.87
C VAL A 10 -2.45 2.70 -21.04
N LEU A 11 -1.64 2.55 -20.00
CA LEU A 11 -0.19 2.73 -20.03
C LEU A 11 0.43 1.36 -19.75
N PRO A 12 0.93 0.66 -20.77
CA PRO A 12 1.54 -0.64 -20.59
C PRO A 12 2.95 -0.49 -19.98
N PHE A 13 3.28 -1.40 -19.08
CA PHE A 13 4.63 -1.61 -18.58
C PHE A 13 5.09 -3.01 -18.98
N ALA A 14 6.34 -3.14 -19.41
CA ALA A 14 6.95 -4.45 -19.63
C ALA A 14 7.15 -5.15 -18.28
N ASN A 15 6.82 -6.43 -18.23
CA ASN A 15 6.96 -7.23 -17.01
C ASN A 15 8.43 -7.53 -16.66
N HIS A 16 9.34 -7.33 -17.61
CA HIS A 16 10.77 -7.56 -17.44
C HIS A 16 11.57 -6.37 -17.95
N GLY A 17 12.73 -6.14 -17.33
CA GLY A 17 13.63 -5.08 -17.73
C GLY A 17 13.25 -3.69 -17.21
N LEU A 18 13.85 -2.67 -17.80
CA LEU A 18 13.69 -1.29 -17.41
C LEU A 18 12.56 -0.62 -18.21
N ASN A 19 11.61 -0.02 -17.51
CA ASN A 19 10.58 0.83 -18.13
C ASN A 19 10.94 2.30 -17.94
N ILE A 20 11.06 3.05 -19.03
CA ILE A 20 11.38 4.49 -18.98
C ILE A 20 10.18 5.28 -19.50
N VAL A 21 9.60 6.13 -18.64
CA VAL A 21 8.51 7.03 -18.99
C VAL A 21 9.07 8.44 -19.19
N THR A 22 9.10 8.90 -20.44
CA THR A 22 9.60 10.23 -20.82
C THR A 22 8.47 11.15 -21.26
N GLY A 23 8.74 12.43 -21.37
CA GLY A 23 7.79 13.43 -21.84
C GLY A 23 8.05 14.81 -21.23
N ASN A 24 7.34 15.81 -21.73
CA ASN A 24 7.46 17.19 -21.29
C ASN A 24 7.13 17.37 -19.81
N SER A 25 7.56 18.48 -19.23
CA SER A 25 7.19 18.84 -17.85
C SER A 25 5.66 18.96 -17.73
N LYS A 26 5.12 18.71 -16.53
CA LYS A 26 3.68 18.82 -16.21
C LYS A 26 2.75 17.86 -16.97
N THR A 27 3.26 16.78 -17.56
CA THR A 27 2.45 15.76 -18.26
C THR A 27 1.93 14.66 -17.36
N GLY A 28 2.15 14.74 -16.05
CA GLY A 28 1.61 13.78 -15.07
C GLY A 28 2.47 12.53 -14.82
N LYS A 29 3.74 12.50 -15.27
CA LYS A 29 4.64 11.36 -15.04
C LYS A 29 4.76 10.99 -13.56
N SER A 30 4.98 11.96 -12.70
CA SER A 30 5.11 11.74 -11.24
C SER A 30 3.81 11.25 -10.59
N ALA A 31 2.64 11.55 -11.17
CA ALA A 31 1.37 11.08 -10.67
C ALA A 31 1.20 9.55 -10.77
N ILE A 32 2.01 8.86 -11.57
CA ILE A 32 1.98 7.40 -11.71
C ILE A 32 2.25 6.75 -10.35
N ILE A 33 3.22 7.24 -9.60
CA ILE A 33 3.55 6.71 -8.27
C ILE A 33 2.36 6.85 -7.31
N ASP A 34 1.76 8.04 -7.27
CA ASP A 34 0.60 8.30 -6.40
C ASP A 34 -0.63 7.46 -6.80
N ILE A 35 -0.84 7.25 -8.10
CA ILE A 35 -1.93 6.42 -8.63
C ILE A 35 -1.71 4.95 -8.24
N VAL A 36 -0.51 4.43 -8.41
CA VAL A 36 -0.20 3.02 -8.05
C VAL A 36 -0.30 2.83 -6.55
N ASP A 37 0.27 3.73 -5.73
CA ASP A 37 0.16 3.69 -4.27
C ASP A 37 -1.31 3.70 -3.83
N TYR A 38 -2.14 4.58 -4.42
CA TYR A 38 -3.56 4.64 -4.16
C TYR A 38 -4.29 3.34 -4.53
N CYS A 39 -4.03 2.79 -5.71
CA CYS A 39 -4.64 1.54 -6.17
C CYS A 39 -4.18 0.32 -5.38
N LEU A 40 -3.03 0.36 -4.71
CA LEU A 40 -2.54 -0.70 -3.82
C LEU A 40 -3.05 -0.59 -2.37
N GLY A 41 -4.06 0.25 -2.13
CA GLY A 41 -4.78 0.30 -0.84
C GLY A 41 -4.35 1.43 0.08
N ARG A 42 -3.67 2.46 -0.44
CA ARG A 42 -3.44 3.68 0.34
C ARG A 42 -4.78 4.39 0.60
N ARG A 43 -5.02 4.75 1.84
CA ARG A 43 -6.25 5.45 2.24
C ARG A 43 -6.31 6.87 1.69
N SER A 44 -5.22 7.64 1.84
CA SER A 44 -5.17 9.01 1.37
C SER A 44 -4.91 9.08 -0.14
N TYR A 45 -5.67 9.93 -0.81
CA TYR A 45 -5.55 10.23 -2.23
C TYR A 45 -4.64 11.45 -2.44
N ASN A 46 -3.45 11.23 -2.99
CA ASN A 46 -2.41 12.27 -3.09
C ASN A 46 -2.09 12.69 -4.52
N VAL A 47 -2.84 12.20 -5.50
CA VAL A 47 -2.66 12.68 -6.88
C VAL A 47 -2.87 14.21 -6.90
N ALA A 48 -1.87 14.93 -7.41
CA ALA A 48 -1.87 16.38 -7.41
C ALA A 48 -3.08 16.95 -8.16
N GLU A 49 -3.56 18.11 -7.69
CA GLU A 49 -4.60 18.86 -8.39
C GLU A 49 -4.15 19.20 -9.82
N GLY A 50 -5.06 19.04 -10.78
CA GLY A 50 -4.79 19.29 -12.19
C GLY A 50 -5.67 18.49 -13.14
N GLU A 51 -5.23 18.35 -14.39
CA GLU A 51 -5.99 17.72 -15.47
C GLU A 51 -6.34 16.25 -15.17
N ILE A 52 -5.41 15.49 -14.59
CA ILE A 52 -5.64 14.08 -14.24
C ILE A 52 -6.80 13.98 -13.25
N ARG A 53 -6.73 14.77 -12.18
CA ARG A 53 -7.74 14.77 -11.13
C ARG A 53 -9.11 15.25 -11.61
N ARG A 54 -9.15 16.16 -12.58
CA ARG A 54 -10.41 16.66 -13.13
C ARG A 54 -11.05 15.74 -14.16
N LYS A 55 -10.24 15.02 -14.95
CA LYS A 55 -10.75 14.24 -16.10
C LYS A 55 -10.95 12.77 -15.81
N VAL A 56 -10.25 12.21 -14.84
CA VAL A 56 -10.28 10.79 -14.52
C VAL A 56 -11.39 10.49 -13.51
N ALA A 57 -12.23 9.48 -13.80
CA ALA A 57 -13.25 8.98 -12.90
C ALA A 57 -12.74 7.80 -12.07
N TRP A 58 -11.93 6.91 -12.69
CA TRP A 58 -11.37 5.73 -12.05
C TRP A 58 -9.90 5.54 -12.42
N TYR A 59 -9.10 5.21 -11.42
CA TYR A 59 -7.73 4.76 -11.58
C TYR A 59 -7.69 3.24 -11.49
N GLY A 60 -7.04 2.58 -12.45
CA GLY A 60 -6.91 1.13 -12.43
C GLY A 60 -5.46 0.69 -12.58
N ILE A 61 -5.11 -0.42 -11.96
CA ILE A 61 -3.86 -1.16 -12.16
C ILE A 61 -4.18 -2.62 -12.48
N HIS A 62 -3.38 -3.18 -13.36
CA HIS A 62 -3.38 -4.61 -13.66
C HIS A 62 -2.06 -5.19 -13.17
N LEU A 63 -2.14 -6.17 -12.30
CA LEU A 63 -1.01 -6.83 -11.67
C LEU A 63 -0.95 -8.27 -12.13
N THR A 64 0.27 -8.74 -12.41
CA THR A 64 0.54 -10.15 -12.75
C THR A 64 1.65 -10.70 -11.86
N LYS A 65 1.48 -11.91 -11.34
CA LYS A 65 2.48 -12.61 -10.55
C LYS A 65 2.30 -14.12 -10.70
N ASN A 66 3.32 -14.82 -11.21
CA ASN A 66 3.34 -16.27 -11.33
C ASN A 66 2.13 -16.87 -12.08
N GLY A 67 1.59 -16.14 -13.06
CA GLY A 67 0.39 -16.55 -13.80
C GLY A 67 -0.94 -16.10 -13.18
N ASP A 68 -0.94 -15.64 -11.95
CA ASP A 68 -2.09 -14.97 -11.36
C ASP A 68 -2.22 -13.54 -11.89
N GLU A 69 -3.44 -13.15 -12.25
CA GLU A 69 -3.76 -11.81 -12.73
C GLU A 69 -4.82 -11.16 -11.85
N VAL A 70 -4.66 -9.86 -11.63
CA VAL A 70 -5.59 -9.09 -10.82
C VAL A 70 -5.75 -7.70 -11.42
N PHE A 71 -6.98 -7.28 -11.59
CA PHE A 71 -7.32 -5.91 -11.92
C PHE A 71 -7.96 -5.23 -10.72
N VAL A 72 -7.42 -4.07 -10.36
CA VAL A 72 -7.95 -3.22 -9.28
C VAL A 72 -8.27 -1.86 -9.86
N ALA A 73 -9.43 -1.31 -9.52
CA ALA A 73 -9.74 0.08 -9.80
C ALA A 73 -10.27 0.80 -8.55
N ARG A 74 -9.87 2.06 -8.41
CA ARG A 74 -10.35 2.96 -7.34
C ARG A 74 -10.92 4.24 -7.92
N ASP A 75 -11.99 4.72 -7.31
CA ASP A 75 -12.62 5.97 -7.72
C ASP A 75 -11.73 7.18 -7.47
N ASN A 76 -11.89 8.18 -8.31
CA ASN A 76 -11.38 9.51 -8.05
C ASN A 76 -12.36 10.22 -7.11
N PRO A 77 -11.93 10.61 -5.90
CA PRO A 77 -12.82 11.27 -4.95
C PRO A 77 -13.23 12.69 -5.37
N GLY A 78 -12.66 13.18 -6.46
CA GLY A 78 -12.93 14.53 -6.98
C GLY A 78 -12.05 15.62 -6.40
N PRO A 79 -12.26 16.88 -6.86
CA PRO A 79 -11.49 18.02 -6.39
C PRO A 79 -11.66 18.28 -4.89
N GLY A 80 -10.57 18.59 -4.22
CA GLY A 80 -10.56 18.90 -2.79
C GLY A 80 -10.75 17.71 -1.84
N ALA A 81 -11.17 16.53 -2.33
CA ALA A 81 -11.36 15.36 -1.47
C ALA A 81 -10.03 14.59 -1.28
N GLY A 82 -9.77 14.15 -0.06
CA GLY A 82 -8.55 13.43 0.32
C GLY A 82 -8.68 11.91 0.33
N THR A 83 -9.89 11.36 0.15
CA THR A 83 -10.16 9.90 0.21
C THR A 83 -11.28 9.51 -0.74
N GLY A 84 -11.13 8.38 -1.42
CA GLY A 84 -12.19 7.73 -2.18
C GLY A 84 -12.66 6.46 -1.45
N SER A 85 -13.91 6.06 -1.65
CA SER A 85 -14.52 4.95 -0.93
C SER A 85 -14.89 3.75 -1.81
N LYS A 86 -14.76 3.90 -3.13
CA LYS A 86 -15.15 2.84 -4.06
C LYS A 86 -13.92 2.09 -4.53
N VAL A 87 -13.96 0.79 -4.36
CA VAL A 87 -12.94 -0.14 -4.81
C VAL A 87 -13.59 -1.20 -5.67
N TYR A 88 -13.07 -1.39 -6.86
CA TYR A 88 -13.39 -2.50 -7.75
C TYR A 88 -12.21 -3.46 -7.80
N PHE A 89 -12.52 -4.75 -7.74
CA PHE A 89 -11.52 -5.81 -7.72
C PHE A 89 -12.00 -6.96 -8.60
N GLN A 90 -11.10 -7.44 -9.47
CA GLN A 90 -11.32 -8.61 -10.31
C GLN A 90 -10.07 -9.49 -10.27
N ARG A 91 -10.25 -10.76 -9.93
CA ARG A 91 -9.18 -11.77 -9.95
C ARG A 91 -9.41 -12.74 -11.10
N GLY A 92 -8.34 -13.20 -11.70
CA GLY A 92 -8.30 -14.12 -12.82
C GLY A 92 -7.85 -13.43 -14.10
N LYS A 93 -7.77 -14.20 -15.17
CA LYS A 93 -7.28 -13.71 -16.46
C LYS A 93 -8.08 -12.50 -16.94
N VAL A 94 -7.40 -11.43 -17.26
CA VAL A 94 -7.97 -10.18 -17.76
C VAL A 94 -7.71 -10.10 -19.25
N GLU A 95 -8.60 -10.67 -20.05
CA GLU A 95 -8.49 -10.62 -21.53
C GLU A 95 -8.76 -9.23 -22.06
N GLU A 96 -9.78 -8.55 -21.48
CA GLU A 96 -10.12 -7.17 -21.77
C GLU A 96 -10.38 -6.42 -20.46
N TYR A 97 -9.95 -5.18 -20.39
CA TYR A 97 -10.25 -4.34 -19.24
C TYR A 97 -11.75 -3.99 -19.19
N PRO A 98 -12.39 -4.06 -18.03
CA PRO A 98 -13.80 -3.72 -17.92
C PRO A 98 -14.07 -2.29 -18.40
N SER A 99 -15.20 -2.07 -19.02
CA SER A 99 -15.63 -0.72 -19.40
C SER A 99 -15.93 0.13 -18.15
N ALA A 100 -15.90 1.45 -18.28
CA ALA A 100 -16.22 2.35 -17.17
C ALA A 100 -17.59 2.12 -16.52
N LYS A 101 -18.54 1.55 -17.27
CA LYS A 101 -19.91 1.23 -16.79
C LYS A 101 -19.96 -0.05 -15.95
N GLU A 102 -19.05 -0.97 -16.19
CA GLU A 102 -18.93 -2.24 -15.46
C GLU A 102 -18.19 -2.08 -14.15
N ILE A 103 -17.36 -1.03 -14.03
CA ILE A 103 -16.62 -0.77 -12.80
C ILE A 103 -17.58 -0.22 -11.74
N SER A 104 -17.86 -1.05 -10.73
CA SER A 104 -18.66 -0.68 -9.57
C SER A 104 -18.01 -1.18 -8.29
N LYS A 105 -18.31 -0.56 -7.16
CA LYS A 105 -17.77 -0.99 -5.87
C LYS A 105 -18.19 -2.43 -5.57
N ASN A 106 -17.21 -3.32 -5.40
CA ASN A 106 -17.43 -4.72 -5.03
C ASN A 106 -16.55 -5.19 -3.85
N THR A 107 -15.67 -4.33 -3.35
CA THR A 107 -14.83 -4.64 -2.19
C THR A 107 -14.54 -3.41 -1.34
N THR A 108 -13.80 -3.58 -0.26
CA THR A 108 -13.38 -2.52 0.65
C THR A 108 -11.88 -2.23 0.50
N GLU A 109 -11.46 -1.06 0.97
CA GLU A 109 -10.05 -0.67 1.02
C GLU A 109 -9.21 -1.62 1.89
N ASN A 110 -9.75 -2.03 3.04
CA ASN A 110 -9.06 -2.96 3.93
C ASN A 110 -8.87 -4.34 3.28
N SER A 111 -9.91 -4.88 2.63
CA SER A 111 -9.83 -6.14 1.90
C SER A 111 -8.84 -6.07 0.75
N LEU A 112 -8.83 -4.95 0.01
CA LEU A 112 -7.85 -4.72 -1.04
C LEU A 112 -6.42 -4.70 -0.47
N LYS A 113 -6.18 -3.99 0.62
CA LYS A 113 -4.86 -3.90 1.26
C LYS A 113 -4.37 -5.27 1.74
N MET A 114 -5.25 -6.05 2.38
CA MET A 114 -4.94 -7.42 2.79
C MET A 114 -4.58 -8.28 1.58
N PHE A 115 -5.40 -8.25 0.54
CA PHE A 115 -5.13 -8.99 -0.69
C PHE A 115 -3.79 -8.57 -1.32
N ALA A 116 -3.55 -7.26 -1.51
CA ALA A 116 -2.30 -6.76 -2.09
C ALA A 116 -1.07 -7.17 -1.26
N THR A 117 -1.20 -7.23 0.06
CA THR A 117 -0.16 -7.70 0.97
C THR A 117 0.17 -9.18 0.72
N GLN A 118 -0.84 -10.04 0.66
CA GLN A 118 -0.67 -11.47 0.36
C GLN A 118 -0.17 -11.70 -1.06
N PHE A 119 -0.70 -10.96 -2.04
CA PHE A 119 -0.27 -11.05 -3.44
C PHE A 119 1.19 -10.64 -3.61
N ALA A 120 1.68 -9.65 -2.88
CA ALA A 120 3.10 -9.29 -2.83
C ALA A 120 3.97 -10.38 -2.21
N GLY A 121 3.40 -11.34 -1.47
CA GLY A 121 4.11 -12.41 -0.77
C GLY A 121 4.55 -12.01 0.64
N ILE A 122 3.97 -10.97 1.20
CA ILE A 122 4.18 -10.59 2.60
C ILE A 122 3.30 -11.50 3.44
N ILE A 123 3.93 -12.34 4.24
CA ILE A 123 3.27 -13.33 5.08
C ILE A 123 2.80 -12.67 6.37
N GLU A 124 1.92 -13.32 7.09
CA GLU A 124 1.40 -12.82 8.36
C GLU A 124 2.54 -12.59 9.35
N ASN A 125 2.65 -11.38 9.84
CA ASN A 125 3.66 -10.93 10.77
C ASN A 125 3.03 -9.86 11.66
N GLU A 126 3.21 -9.95 12.97
CA GLU A 126 2.71 -8.95 13.90
C GLU A 126 3.82 -8.55 14.86
N HIS A 127 4.29 -7.33 14.72
CA HIS A 127 5.22 -6.74 15.67
C HIS A 127 4.45 -6.13 16.85
N ARG A 128 4.65 -6.68 18.05
CA ARG A 128 4.13 -6.13 19.30
C ARG A 128 5.23 -5.31 19.99
N PRO A 129 4.99 -4.04 20.27
CA PRO A 129 5.98 -3.25 21.01
C PRO A 129 6.22 -3.83 22.40
N THR A 130 7.46 -3.97 22.79
CA THR A 130 7.85 -4.50 24.11
C THR A 130 7.56 -3.55 25.26
N SER A 131 7.24 -2.28 24.95
CA SER A 131 6.91 -1.24 25.97
C SER A 131 5.98 -0.18 25.38
N GLY A 132 5.17 0.40 26.23
CA GLY A 132 4.26 1.49 25.87
C GLY A 132 2.85 1.03 25.50
N THR A 133 2.01 1.96 25.03
CA THR A 133 0.59 1.76 24.70
C THR A 133 0.34 1.64 23.19
N ARG A 134 1.39 1.45 22.39
CA ARG A 134 1.24 1.34 20.92
C ARG A 134 0.54 0.03 20.56
N SER A 135 -0.37 0.12 19.59
CA SER A 135 -1.00 -1.06 19.02
C SER A 135 0.01 -1.92 18.26
N PRO A 136 -0.20 -3.25 18.21
CA PRO A 136 0.55 -4.12 17.34
C PRO A 136 0.55 -3.62 15.89
N LEU A 137 1.66 -3.83 15.18
CA LEU A 137 1.84 -3.41 13.80
C LEU A 137 2.29 -4.60 12.95
N SER A 138 1.55 -4.86 11.87
CA SER A 138 1.97 -5.84 10.86
C SER A 138 2.56 -5.15 9.65
N ALA A 139 3.71 -5.66 9.18
CA ALA A 139 4.26 -5.27 7.89
C ALA A 139 3.26 -5.63 6.78
N ASN A 140 3.04 -4.73 5.86
CA ASN A 140 2.07 -4.87 4.78
C ASN A 140 2.55 -4.16 3.51
N ILE A 141 1.76 -4.24 2.44
CA ILE A 141 2.11 -3.65 1.13
C ILE A 141 2.45 -2.16 1.25
N SER A 142 1.73 -1.38 2.07
CA SER A 142 2.03 0.05 2.22
C SER A 142 3.43 0.31 2.77
N HIS A 143 3.91 -0.54 3.69
CA HIS A 143 5.27 -0.44 4.24
C HIS A 143 6.33 -0.81 3.18
N ALA A 144 6.08 -1.86 2.37
CA ALA A 144 6.97 -2.21 1.26
C ALA A 144 7.10 -1.07 0.24
N LEU A 145 5.99 -0.39 -0.08
CA LEU A 145 5.97 0.70 -1.05
C LEU A 145 6.81 1.91 -0.63
N PHE A 146 7.02 2.16 0.66
CA PHE A 146 7.93 3.22 1.12
C PHE A 146 9.38 2.99 0.71
N MET A 147 9.77 1.73 0.58
CA MET A 147 11.11 1.34 0.11
C MET A 147 11.18 1.26 -1.42
N CYS A 148 10.08 0.85 -2.07
CA CYS A 148 10.02 0.68 -3.52
C CYS A 148 9.88 2.00 -4.27
N PHE A 149 9.16 2.97 -3.71
CA PHE A 149 8.94 4.26 -4.38
C PHE A 149 9.99 5.28 -3.97
N GLN A 150 10.68 5.83 -4.97
CA GLN A 150 11.72 6.83 -4.77
C GLN A 150 11.42 8.07 -5.64
N PRO A 151 10.54 8.98 -5.19
CA PRO A 151 10.33 10.25 -5.87
C PRO A 151 11.62 11.07 -5.95
N GLN A 152 11.73 11.91 -6.97
CA GLN A 152 12.92 12.74 -7.19
C GLN A 152 13.32 13.55 -5.94
N GLY A 153 12.35 14.08 -5.21
CA GLY A 153 12.62 14.81 -3.96
C GLY A 153 13.23 13.95 -2.87
N THR A 154 12.87 12.68 -2.76
CA THR A 154 13.47 11.72 -1.80
C THR A 154 14.88 11.35 -2.24
N VAL A 155 15.09 11.01 -3.51
CA VAL A 155 16.43 10.65 -4.05
C VAL A 155 17.43 11.79 -3.90
N ALA A 156 16.99 13.03 -4.07
CA ALA A 156 17.84 14.22 -3.93
C ALA A 156 17.97 14.73 -2.49
N SER A 157 17.24 14.16 -1.53
CA SER A 157 17.28 14.58 -0.13
C SER A 157 18.51 14.04 0.58
N LYS A 158 19.11 14.85 1.44
CA LYS A 158 20.17 14.43 2.37
C LYS A 158 19.61 13.78 3.65
N ASP A 159 18.36 14.09 3.98
CA ASP A 159 17.76 13.80 5.30
C ASP A 159 16.68 12.73 5.24
N GLN A 160 16.27 12.31 4.05
CA GLN A 160 15.20 11.34 3.86
C GLN A 160 15.67 10.15 3.03
N LEU A 161 15.65 8.96 3.63
CA LEU A 161 16.00 7.71 2.96
C LEU A 161 14.79 7.05 2.29
N PHE A 162 13.63 7.13 2.91
CA PHE A 162 12.42 6.46 2.43
C PHE A 162 11.34 7.46 2.03
N HIS A 163 10.50 7.05 1.11
CA HIS A 163 9.34 7.82 0.69
C HIS A 163 8.43 8.15 1.88
N ARG A 164 7.98 9.40 1.98
CA ARG A 164 7.00 9.86 2.97
C ARG A 164 7.43 9.86 4.44
N MET A 165 8.72 9.87 4.73
CA MET A 165 9.22 9.88 6.12
C MET A 165 8.74 11.06 6.97
N ASN A 166 8.19 12.10 6.36
CA ASN A 166 7.62 13.26 7.06
C ASN A 166 6.19 13.03 7.57
N GLU A 167 5.55 11.91 7.25
CA GLU A 167 4.21 11.62 7.74
C GLU A 167 4.27 11.13 9.20
N PRO A 168 3.32 11.57 10.04
CA PRO A 168 3.26 11.14 11.45
C PRO A 168 3.23 9.61 11.57
N PHE A 169 3.93 9.08 12.56
CA PHE A 169 4.03 7.66 12.90
C PHE A 169 4.78 6.78 11.88
N LEU A 170 5.03 7.26 10.65
CA LEU A 170 5.68 6.49 9.60
C LEU A 170 7.13 6.13 9.92
N PRO A 171 7.99 7.04 10.45
CA PRO A 171 9.36 6.68 10.83
C PRO A 171 9.41 5.53 11.83
N GLN A 172 8.46 5.48 12.75
CA GLN A 172 8.38 4.39 13.71
C GLN A 172 7.88 3.09 13.06
N ALA A 173 6.86 3.17 12.20
CA ALA A 173 6.37 2.01 11.46
C ALA A 173 7.47 1.39 10.58
N LEU A 174 8.32 2.22 9.97
CA LEU A 174 9.48 1.74 9.21
C LEU A 174 10.50 1.03 10.11
N LYS A 175 10.84 1.59 11.29
CA LYS A 175 11.73 0.92 12.24
C LYS A 175 11.20 -0.45 12.65
N ASP A 176 9.89 -0.57 12.84
CA ASP A 176 9.25 -1.82 13.26
C ASP A 176 9.16 -2.85 12.11
N THR A 177 9.11 -2.42 10.84
CA THR A 177 8.84 -3.31 9.69
C THR A 177 10.07 -3.55 8.79
N VAL A 178 11.04 -2.66 8.75
CA VAL A 178 12.26 -2.81 7.93
C VAL A 178 13.04 -4.10 8.25
N PRO A 179 13.24 -4.50 9.52
CA PRO A 179 13.92 -5.76 9.83
C PRO A 179 13.25 -6.99 9.17
N TYR A 180 11.92 -7.01 9.11
CA TYR A 180 11.17 -8.07 8.42
C TYR A 180 11.46 -8.07 6.91
N PHE A 181 11.38 -6.91 6.24
CA PHE A 181 11.63 -6.82 4.80
C PHE A 181 13.09 -7.11 4.41
N LEU A 182 14.03 -6.87 5.32
CA LEU A 182 15.43 -7.24 5.13
C LEU A 182 15.73 -8.71 5.47
N GLY A 183 14.75 -9.47 5.94
CA GLY A 183 14.96 -10.84 6.38
C GLY A 183 15.82 -10.97 7.65
N ALA A 184 15.98 -9.89 8.40
CA ALA A 184 16.69 -9.91 9.67
C ALA A 184 15.88 -10.54 10.80
N VAL A 185 14.57 -10.59 10.65
CA VAL A 185 13.63 -11.29 11.53
C VAL A 185 12.67 -12.09 10.66
N ASP A 186 12.35 -13.29 11.10
CA ASP A 186 11.37 -14.16 10.47
C ASP A 186 10.04 -14.17 11.23
N GLU A 187 9.09 -14.92 10.73
CA GLU A 187 7.76 -15.06 11.35
C GLU A 187 7.83 -15.72 12.72
N SER A 188 8.79 -16.64 12.92
CA SER A 188 8.98 -17.32 14.20
C SER A 188 9.39 -16.34 15.30
N HIS A 189 10.21 -15.34 14.95
CA HIS A 189 10.61 -14.28 15.88
C HIS A 189 9.40 -13.51 16.42
N PHE A 190 8.49 -13.07 15.53
CA PHE A 190 7.29 -12.36 15.96
C PHE A 190 6.36 -13.21 16.83
N ARG A 191 6.24 -14.50 16.51
CA ARG A 191 5.46 -15.45 17.31
C ARG A 191 6.06 -15.63 18.70
N TYR A 192 7.38 -15.80 18.80
CA TYR A 192 8.05 -15.93 20.10
C TYR A 192 7.97 -14.66 20.93
N LEU A 193 8.03 -13.49 20.33
CA LEU A 193 7.83 -12.22 21.06
C LEU A 193 6.41 -12.11 21.61
N ALA A 194 5.39 -12.51 20.84
CA ALA A 194 4.01 -12.50 21.29
C ALA A 194 3.79 -13.49 22.46
N GLU A 195 4.37 -14.69 22.38
CA GLU A 195 4.30 -15.70 23.44
C GLU A 195 5.02 -15.22 24.71
N LEU A 196 6.19 -14.61 24.57
CA LEU A 196 6.95 -14.04 25.68
C LEU A 196 6.14 -12.95 26.40
N ASP A 197 5.47 -12.08 25.66
CA ASP A 197 4.65 -11.01 26.22
C ASP A 197 3.45 -11.58 26.98
N GLU A 198 2.79 -12.59 26.43
CA GLU A 198 1.68 -13.29 27.08
C GLU A 198 2.12 -13.98 28.40
N LEU A 199 3.25 -14.68 28.35
CA LEU A 199 3.80 -15.35 29.54
C LEU A 199 4.23 -14.36 30.61
N THR A 200 4.86 -13.25 30.21
CA THR A 200 5.25 -12.16 31.10
C THR A 200 4.03 -11.53 31.78
N HIS A 201 2.95 -11.34 31.03
CA HIS A 201 1.69 -10.83 31.57
C HIS A 201 1.07 -11.80 32.58
N LYS A 202 1.03 -13.09 32.25
CA LYS A 202 0.53 -14.12 33.18
C LYS A 202 1.37 -14.19 34.46
N LEU A 203 2.69 -14.10 34.36
CA LEU A 203 3.58 -14.09 35.52
C LEU A 203 3.26 -12.92 36.45
N ARG A 204 3.15 -11.71 35.92
CA ARG A 204 2.79 -10.52 36.73
C ARG A 204 1.45 -10.66 37.44
N LEU A 205 0.47 -11.30 36.79
CA LEU A 205 -0.84 -11.55 37.43
C LEU A 205 -0.74 -12.56 38.59
N LEU A 206 0.07 -13.59 38.45
CA LEU A 206 0.30 -14.59 39.50
C LEU A 206 1.07 -13.99 40.67
N GLU A 207 2.13 -13.23 40.41
CA GLU A 207 2.88 -12.51 41.46
C GLU A 207 1.98 -11.56 42.25
N ALA A 208 1.11 -10.80 41.57
CA ALA A 208 0.15 -9.93 42.22
C ALA A 208 -0.95 -10.67 43.04
N GLN A 209 -1.16 -11.97 42.77
CA GLN A 209 -2.06 -12.83 43.58
C GLN A 209 -1.38 -13.39 44.81
N GLU A 210 -0.08 -13.70 44.73
CA GLU A 210 0.71 -14.19 45.87
C GLU A 210 1.00 -13.11 46.92
N GLU A 211 1.08 -11.83 46.49
CA GLU A 211 1.30 -10.69 47.41
C GLU A 211 0.04 -10.25 48.21
N LYS A 212 -1.11 -10.88 47.95
CA LYS A 212 -2.39 -10.62 48.66
C LYS A 212 -2.69 -11.67 49.70
#